data_3f0093b66a1f9e51ce11638179b169b7
#
_entry.id   3f0093b66a1f9e51ce11638179b169b7
#
_cell.length_a   1.000
_cell.length_b   1.000
_cell.length_c   1.000
_cell.angle_alpha   90.00
_cell.angle_beta   90.00
_cell.angle_gamma   90.00
#
_symmetry.space_group_name_H-M   'P 1'
#
loop_
_entity.id
_entity.type
_entity.pdbx_description
1 polymer ?
#
loop_
_entity_poly.entity_id
_entity_poly.type
_entity_poly.pdbx_seq_one_letter_code
_entity_poly.pdbx_strand_id
1 'polypeptide(L)' 'MSRQDELLCIEEAEAWFEYLESTRSQPERRYRELEPWAWARLSQRLRAIRAWRARLRPAAA' A
#
# COMPACT_ATOMS: atom_id res chain seq x y z
N MET A 1 16.84 -8.63 -9.48
CA MET A 1 15.57 -7.95 -9.30
C MET A 1 15.28 -7.10 -10.52
N SER A 2 14.08 -7.19 -11.07
CA SER A 2 13.74 -6.39 -12.23
C SER A 2 13.42 -4.95 -11.83
N ARG A 3 13.51 -4.05 -12.80
CA ARG A 3 13.17 -2.66 -12.59
C ARG A 3 11.72 -2.50 -12.14
N GLN A 4 10.82 -3.32 -12.69
CA GLN A 4 9.42 -3.29 -12.31
C GLN A 4 9.21 -3.75 -10.89
N ASP A 5 9.95 -4.75 -10.43
CA ASP A 5 9.89 -5.19 -9.04
C ASP A 5 10.35 -4.07 -8.10
N GLU A 6 11.39 -3.34 -8.48
CA GLU A 6 11.86 -2.21 -7.69
C GLU A 6 10.80 -1.12 -7.61
N LEU A 7 10.13 -0.82 -8.72
CA LEU A 7 9.06 0.18 -8.73
C LEU A 7 7.89 -0.25 -7.85
N LEU A 8 7.54 -1.52 -7.85
CA LEU A 8 6.48 -2.03 -6.98
C LEU A 8 6.86 -1.95 -5.51
N CYS A 9 8.11 -2.20 -5.19
CA CYS A 9 8.59 -2.03 -3.82
C CYS A 9 8.47 -0.58 -3.37
N ILE A 10 8.80 0.35 -4.25
CA ILE A 10 8.68 1.78 -3.97
C ILE A 10 7.21 2.15 -3.76
N GLU A 11 6.31 1.68 -4.63
CA GLU A 11 4.89 1.94 -4.49
C GLU A 11 4.33 1.38 -3.20
N GLU A 12 4.76 0.19 -2.80
CA GLU A 12 4.35 -0.40 -1.53
C GLU A 12 4.81 0.46 -0.35
N ALA A 13 6.06 0.89 -0.38
CA ALA A 13 6.58 1.75 0.67
C ALA A 13 5.83 3.08 0.73
N GLU A 14 5.51 3.66 -0.42
CA GLU A 14 4.74 4.90 -0.48
C GLU A 14 3.33 4.72 0.05
N ALA A 15 2.70 3.55 -0.22
CA ALA A 15 1.36 3.27 0.28
C ALA A 15 1.35 3.21 1.81
N TRP A 16 2.33 2.55 2.40
CA TRP A 16 2.48 2.50 3.86
C TRP A 16 2.78 3.87 4.44
N PHE A 17 3.64 4.63 3.78
CA PHE A 17 3.98 5.98 4.21
C PHE A 17 2.74 6.86 4.23
N GLU A 18 1.94 6.80 3.17
CA GLU A 18 0.70 7.57 3.10
C GLU A 18 -0.26 7.20 4.22
N TYR A 19 -0.40 5.90 4.50
CA TYR A 19 -1.25 5.44 5.60
C TYR A 19 -0.77 6.02 6.94
N LEU A 20 0.52 5.90 7.21
CA LEU A 20 1.09 6.40 8.45
C LEU A 20 0.95 7.92 8.58
N GLU A 21 1.18 8.65 7.49
CA GLU A 21 1.03 10.10 7.51
C GLU A 21 -0.43 10.52 7.71
N SER A 22 -1.37 9.78 7.11
CA SER A 22 -2.80 10.08 7.26
C SER A 22 -3.30 9.88 8.68
N THR A 23 -2.71 8.95 9.42
CA THR A 23 -3.16 8.62 10.77
C THR A 23 -2.26 9.20 11.85
N ARG A 24 -1.11 9.74 11.47
CA ARG A 24 -0.11 10.23 12.40
C ARG A 24 -0.59 11.48 13.12
N SER A 25 -0.31 11.52 14.42
CA SER A 25 -0.53 12.72 15.24
C SER A 25 -1.97 13.25 15.27
N GLN A 26 -2.92 12.39 14.93
CA GLN A 26 -4.33 12.77 15.01
C GLN A 26 -4.83 12.59 16.44
N PRO A 27 -5.70 13.50 16.93
CA PRO A 27 -6.40 13.27 18.18
C PRO A 27 -7.17 11.95 18.10
N GLU A 28 -7.32 11.26 19.22
CA GLU A 28 -7.95 9.94 19.25
C GLU A 28 -9.29 9.89 18.51
N ARG A 29 -10.13 10.90 18.73
CA ARG A 29 -11.43 10.97 18.06
C ARG A 29 -11.28 11.03 16.54
N ARG A 30 -10.36 11.87 16.07
CA ARG A 30 -10.10 12.04 14.63
C ARG A 30 -9.48 10.78 14.05
N TYR A 31 -8.58 10.16 14.79
CA TYR A 31 -7.95 8.91 14.37
C TYR A 31 -9.00 7.83 14.14
N ARG A 32 -9.97 7.70 15.06
CA ARG A 32 -11.03 6.69 14.90
C ARG A 32 -11.89 6.93 13.67
N GLU A 33 -12.06 8.18 13.27
CA GLU A 33 -12.82 8.52 12.08
C GLU A 33 -12.02 8.27 10.80
N LEU A 34 -10.73 8.59 10.82
CA LEU A 34 -9.88 8.53 9.64
C LEU A 34 -9.29 7.16 9.38
N GLU A 35 -8.99 6.42 10.42
CA GLU A 35 -8.27 5.16 10.29
C GLU A 35 -8.95 4.14 9.36
N PRO A 36 -10.26 3.92 9.44
CA PRO A 36 -10.89 2.96 8.53
C PRO A 36 -10.76 3.36 7.06
N TRP A 37 -10.83 4.64 6.76
CA TRP A 37 -10.65 5.14 5.41
C TRP A 37 -9.21 4.97 4.93
N ALA A 38 -8.26 5.33 5.78
CA ALA A 38 -6.85 5.18 5.46
C ALA A 38 -6.48 3.71 5.26
N TRP A 39 -7.01 2.83 6.11
CA TRP A 39 -6.79 1.40 6.00
C TRP A 39 -7.40 0.83 4.72
N ALA A 40 -8.62 1.24 4.37
CA ALA A 40 -9.28 0.78 3.16
C ALA A 40 -8.46 1.18 1.93
N ARG A 41 -7.96 2.41 1.90
CA ARG A 41 -7.13 2.89 0.80
C ARG A 41 -5.81 2.13 0.70
N LEU A 42 -5.14 1.91 1.83
CA LEU A 42 -3.93 1.11 1.87
C LEU A 42 -4.18 -0.30 1.35
N SER A 43 -5.26 -0.94 1.83
CA SER A 43 -5.60 -2.30 1.44
C SER A 43 -5.85 -2.40 -0.07
N GLN A 44 -6.52 -1.42 -0.65
CA GLN A 44 -6.75 -1.39 -2.10
C GLN A 44 -5.43 -1.27 -2.87
N ARG A 45 -4.53 -0.40 -2.41
CA ARG A 45 -3.24 -0.23 -3.07
C ARG A 45 -2.39 -1.48 -2.97
N LEU A 46 -2.35 -2.11 -1.79
CA LEU A 46 -1.59 -3.35 -1.62
C LEU A 46 -2.16 -4.48 -2.48
N ARG A 47 -3.46 -4.55 -2.63
CA ARG A 47 -4.12 -5.54 -3.48
C ARG A 47 -3.74 -5.34 -4.94
N ALA A 48 -3.73 -4.10 -5.41
CA ALA A 48 -3.32 -3.78 -6.76
C ALA A 48 -1.85 -4.14 -7.00
N ILE A 49 -1.00 -3.85 -6.04
CA ILE A 49 0.42 -4.18 -6.14
C ILE A 49 0.63 -5.69 -6.21
N ARG A 50 -0.08 -6.45 -5.38
CA ARG A 50 0.00 -7.92 -5.41
C ARG A 50 -0.45 -8.48 -6.75
N ALA A 51 -1.53 -7.94 -7.29
CA ALA A 51 -2.02 -8.37 -8.60
C ALA A 51 -1.00 -8.09 -9.69
N TRP A 52 -0.37 -6.94 -9.63
CA TRP A 52 0.66 -6.57 -10.58
C TRP A 52 1.88 -7.47 -10.48
N ARG A 53 2.33 -7.76 -9.26
CA ARG A 53 3.43 -8.70 -9.04
C ARG A 53 3.12 -10.09 -9.60
N ALA A 54 1.89 -10.53 -9.44
CA ALA A 54 1.49 -11.84 -9.97
C ALA A 54 1.60 -11.88 -11.48
N ARG A 55 1.30 -10.77 -12.17
CA ARG A 55 1.45 -10.68 -13.62
C ARG A 55 2.90 -10.70 -14.07
N LEU A 56 3.81 -10.23 -13.24
CA LEU A 56 5.23 -10.16 -13.57
C LEU A 56 5.96 -11.47 -13.31
N ARG A 57 5.33 -12.41 -12.61
CA ARG A 57 5.96 -13.71 -12.36
C ARG A 57 6.04 -14.51 -13.65
N PRO A 58 7.16 -15.19 -13.90
CA PRO A 58 7.24 -16.09 -15.03
C PRO A 58 6.15 -17.15 -14.95
N ALA A 59 5.52 -17.40 -16.07
CA ALA A 59 4.49 -18.42 -16.11
C ALA A 59 5.07 -19.76 -15.76
N ALA A 60 4.51 -20.38 -14.83
CA ALA A 60 4.78 -21.68 -14.42
C ALA A 60 5.95 -22.23 -14.38
N ALA A 61 6.40 -21.76 -13.68
CA ALA A 61 7.35 -22.67 -13.38
C ALA A 61 6.78 -23.89 -12.82
#